data_914d88896cf43fcbb6bc45211b4fc7e1
#
_entry.id   914d88896cf43fcbb6bc45211b4fc7e1
#
_cell.length_a   1.000
_cell.length_b   1.000
_cell.length_c   1.000
_cell.angle_alpha   90.00
_cell.angle_beta   90.00
_cell.angle_gamma   90.00
#
_symmetry.space_group_name_H-M   'P 1'
#
loop_
_entity.id
_entity.type
_entity.pdbx_description
1 polymer ?
#
loop_
_entity_poly.entity_id
_entity_poly.type
_entity_poly.pdbx_seq_one_letter_code
_entity_poly.pdbx_strand_id
1 'polypeptide(L)'
;MNLSLFPPIITPVQFQKLTLIGVGLLGGSIGLAAKQRGVAHRVCGLVRREESIAECLAAGAVDEATLDITEAVTDANLVILCTPVGRMGELVAAMKPHLSAGAIVTDVGSVKASVMAAVEPVLARFVGSHPLCGSEKAGVAHARGDLFDGAVCAVTPTEASDAATVDSISKFWTALGSRVVNLTAADHDAIVARTSHLPHVLASALVNAVVASPRVGESDFLGSGFRDTTRLASGDAGMWRDIAMGNAAAIAAALEDLQAEIGRLKTALSEKDAAALEKFFAEGQSARDDWLAGREDL
;
A
#
# COMPACT_ATOMS: atom_id res chain seq x y z
N MET A 1 17.48 17.61 -36.65
CA MET A 1 16.29 16.77 -36.82
C MET A 1 15.94 16.17 -35.48
N ASN A 2 15.01 16.83 -34.77
CA ASN A 2 14.57 16.40 -33.43
C ASN A 2 13.47 15.35 -33.62
N LEU A 3 13.78 14.09 -33.40
CA LEU A 3 12.78 13.03 -33.26
C LEU A 3 12.13 13.18 -31.89
N SER A 4 10.88 13.64 -31.89
CA SER A 4 10.01 13.73 -30.74
C SER A 4 9.86 12.33 -30.14
N LEU A 5 10.43 12.14 -28.95
CA LEU A 5 10.19 10.99 -28.09
C LEU A 5 8.79 11.16 -27.44
N PHE A 6 7.74 10.87 -28.21
CA PHE A 6 6.46 10.55 -27.57
C PHE A 6 6.56 9.12 -27.07
N PRO A 7 6.24 8.84 -25.78
CA PRO A 7 6.11 7.48 -25.34
C PRO A 7 5.06 6.76 -26.19
N PRO A 8 5.18 5.44 -26.40
CA PRO A 8 4.22 4.70 -27.19
C PRO A 8 2.82 4.94 -26.64
N ILE A 9 1.87 5.25 -27.52
CA ILE A 9 0.44 5.33 -27.18
C ILE A 9 0.02 3.90 -26.81
N ILE A 10 0.13 3.57 -25.53
CA ILE A 10 -0.47 2.36 -24.99
C ILE A 10 -1.97 2.62 -25.08
N THR A 11 -2.67 1.88 -25.93
CA THR A 11 -4.13 1.93 -25.98
C THR A 11 -4.61 1.60 -24.57
N PRO A 12 -5.26 2.52 -23.85
CA PRO A 12 -5.61 2.28 -22.46
C PRO A 12 -6.56 1.07 -22.40
N VAL A 13 -6.32 0.17 -21.44
CA VAL A 13 -7.29 -0.87 -21.10
C VAL A 13 -8.51 -0.14 -20.58
N GLN A 14 -9.60 -0.19 -21.35
CA GLN A 14 -10.81 0.54 -21.01
C GLN A 14 -11.81 -0.41 -20.37
N PHE A 15 -12.10 -0.18 -19.09
CA PHE A 15 -13.15 -0.90 -18.36
C PHE A 15 -14.48 -0.13 -18.51
N GLN A 16 -15.60 -0.86 -18.76
CA GLN A 16 -16.91 -0.23 -18.84
C GLN A 16 -17.36 0.29 -17.46
N LYS A 17 -17.17 -0.53 -16.42
CA LYS A 17 -17.42 -0.15 -15.02
C LYS A 17 -16.28 -0.61 -14.13
N LEU A 18 -15.64 0.35 -13.47
CA LEU A 18 -14.70 0.15 -12.37
C LEU A 18 -15.43 0.33 -11.05
N THR A 19 -15.38 -0.66 -10.17
CA THR A 19 -15.96 -0.55 -8.82
C THR A 19 -14.86 -0.52 -7.78
N LEU A 20 -14.92 0.47 -6.88
CA LEU A 20 -14.02 0.66 -5.76
C LEU A 20 -14.74 0.26 -4.47
N ILE A 21 -14.29 -0.83 -3.84
CA ILE A 21 -14.81 -1.27 -2.55
C ILE A 21 -14.07 -0.52 -1.45
N GLY A 22 -14.61 0.62 -1.05
CA GLY A 22 -14.00 1.60 -0.18
C GLY A 22 -13.37 2.77 -0.94
N VAL A 23 -13.86 3.99 -0.69
CA VAL A 23 -13.41 5.22 -1.35
C VAL A 23 -12.74 6.12 -0.30
N GLY A 24 -11.57 5.66 0.19
CA GLY A 24 -10.67 6.45 1.04
C GLY A 24 -9.61 7.16 0.21
N LEU A 25 -8.40 7.35 0.79
CA LEU A 25 -7.26 7.93 0.10
C LEU A 25 -6.91 7.15 -1.18
N LEU A 26 -6.64 5.85 -1.06
CA LEU A 26 -6.23 5.02 -2.22
C LEU A 26 -7.38 4.82 -3.21
N GLY A 27 -8.56 4.39 -2.74
CA GLY A 27 -9.72 4.21 -3.62
C GLY A 27 -10.12 5.49 -4.35
N GLY A 28 -10.13 6.62 -3.65
CA GLY A 28 -10.39 7.93 -4.26
C GLY A 28 -9.33 8.31 -5.29
N SER A 29 -8.05 8.08 -4.99
CA SER A 29 -6.95 8.36 -5.93
C SER A 29 -7.01 7.46 -7.17
N ILE A 30 -7.37 6.18 -7.03
CA ILE A 30 -7.62 5.28 -8.17
C ILE A 30 -8.74 5.82 -9.04
N GLY A 31 -9.86 6.23 -8.42
CA GLY A 31 -10.99 6.78 -9.15
C GLY A 31 -10.63 8.03 -9.94
N LEU A 32 -9.94 8.99 -9.29
CA LEU A 32 -9.46 10.21 -9.94
C LEU A 32 -8.50 9.88 -11.11
N ALA A 33 -7.48 9.03 -10.87
CA ALA A 33 -6.53 8.63 -11.89
C ALA A 33 -7.20 7.91 -13.06
N ALA A 34 -8.12 6.97 -12.78
CA ALA A 34 -8.83 6.22 -13.80
C ALA A 34 -9.70 7.13 -14.70
N LYS A 35 -10.38 8.11 -14.12
CA LYS A 35 -11.17 9.10 -14.86
C LYS A 35 -10.28 10.04 -15.68
N GLN A 36 -9.23 10.60 -15.09
CA GLN A 36 -8.31 11.53 -15.78
C GLN A 36 -7.60 10.88 -16.98
N ARG A 37 -7.32 9.59 -16.90
CA ARG A 37 -6.56 8.83 -17.90
C ARG A 37 -7.46 8.00 -18.84
N GLY A 38 -8.77 8.09 -18.66
CA GLY A 38 -9.73 7.38 -19.51
C GLY A 38 -9.65 5.86 -19.39
N VAL A 39 -9.24 5.31 -18.23
CA VAL A 39 -9.08 3.87 -18.01
C VAL A 39 -10.42 3.17 -17.76
N ALA A 40 -11.42 3.89 -17.28
CA ALA A 40 -12.78 3.41 -17.10
C ALA A 40 -13.80 4.41 -17.63
N HIS A 41 -14.88 3.90 -18.20
CA HIS A 41 -16.00 4.74 -18.65
C HIS A 41 -16.85 5.24 -17.47
N ARG A 42 -17.00 4.41 -16.44
CA ARG A 42 -17.77 4.71 -15.23
C ARG A 42 -17.05 4.17 -14.01
N VAL A 43 -16.97 4.98 -12.96
CA VAL A 43 -16.39 4.62 -11.68
C VAL A 43 -17.48 4.62 -10.61
N CYS A 44 -17.72 3.48 -9.97
CA CYS A 44 -18.65 3.29 -8.86
C CYS A 44 -17.91 3.08 -7.55
N GLY A 45 -18.38 3.69 -6.46
CA GLY A 45 -17.83 3.54 -5.14
C GLY A 45 -18.77 2.84 -4.17
N LEU A 46 -18.33 1.78 -3.50
CA LEU A 46 -19.00 1.28 -2.31
C LEU A 46 -18.48 2.03 -1.09
N VAL A 47 -19.36 2.68 -0.35
CA VAL A 47 -19.03 3.43 0.86
C VAL A 47 -19.82 2.89 2.06
N ARG A 48 -19.42 3.27 3.28
CA ARG A 48 -20.04 2.73 4.51
C ARG A 48 -21.07 3.64 5.13
N ARG A 49 -21.09 4.93 4.76
CA ARG A 49 -21.96 5.96 5.34
C ARG A 49 -22.57 6.78 4.24
N GLU A 50 -23.78 7.24 4.45
CA GLU A 50 -24.53 8.02 3.48
C GLU A 50 -23.82 9.36 3.16
N GLU A 51 -23.24 10.00 4.17
CA GLU A 51 -22.48 11.24 4.01
C GLU A 51 -21.29 11.08 3.05
N SER A 52 -20.66 9.87 3.06
CA SER A 52 -19.52 9.57 2.20
C SER A 52 -19.90 9.50 0.72
N ILE A 53 -21.17 9.32 0.36
CA ILE A 53 -21.64 9.38 -1.03
C ILE A 53 -21.38 10.79 -1.57
N ALA A 54 -21.90 11.81 -0.87
CA ALA A 54 -21.72 13.21 -1.28
C ALA A 54 -20.23 13.62 -1.29
N GLU A 55 -19.44 13.17 -0.30
CA GLU A 55 -18.02 13.45 -0.21
C GLU A 55 -17.25 12.90 -1.44
N CYS A 56 -17.51 11.65 -1.83
CA CYS A 56 -16.85 10.99 -2.96
C CYS A 56 -17.22 11.59 -4.31
N LEU A 57 -18.50 11.97 -4.48
CA LEU A 57 -18.99 12.65 -5.67
C LEU A 57 -18.40 14.07 -5.78
N ALA A 58 -18.39 14.83 -4.68
CA ALA A 58 -17.85 16.19 -4.64
C ALA A 58 -16.32 16.21 -4.91
N ALA A 59 -15.59 15.19 -4.44
CA ALA A 59 -14.17 15.03 -4.75
C ALA A 59 -13.91 14.63 -6.22
N GLY A 60 -14.95 14.30 -6.99
CA GLY A 60 -14.83 13.83 -8.36
C GLY A 60 -14.21 12.42 -8.47
N ALA A 61 -14.04 11.72 -7.35
CA ALA A 61 -13.37 10.43 -7.29
C ALA A 61 -14.19 9.29 -7.94
N VAL A 62 -15.51 9.42 -7.93
CA VAL A 62 -16.45 8.46 -8.51
C VAL A 62 -17.55 9.18 -9.30
N ASP A 63 -18.23 8.47 -10.20
CA ASP A 63 -19.40 8.96 -10.92
C ASP A 63 -20.69 8.62 -10.18
N GLU A 64 -20.66 7.54 -9.42
CA GLU A 64 -21.75 7.08 -8.57
C GLU A 64 -21.18 6.42 -7.29
N ALA A 65 -21.93 6.46 -6.20
CA ALA A 65 -21.59 5.78 -4.97
C ALA A 65 -22.83 5.21 -4.30
N THR A 66 -22.69 4.07 -3.64
CA THR A 66 -23.79 3.35 -2.99
C THR A 66 -23.33 2.71 -1.68
N LEU A 67 -24.31 2.36 -0.82
CA LEU A 67 -24.13 1.54 0.37
C LEU A 67 -24.39 0.05 0.10
N ASP A 68 -24.98 -0.27 -1.05
CA ASP A 68 -25.36 -1.63 -1.43
C ASP A 68 -24.27 -2.29 -2.26
N ILE A 69 -23.70 -3.36 -1.72
CA ILE A 69 -22.65 -4.14 -2.39
C ILE A 69 -23.12 -4.76 -3.69
N THR A 70 -24.39 -5.18 -3.78
CA THR A 70 -24.99 -5.76 -4.98
C THR A 70 -25.02 -4.75 -6.11
N GLU A 71 -25.53 -3.54 -5.83
CA GLU A 71 -25.58 -2.44 -6.78
C GLU A 71 -24.18 -2.04 -7.23
N ALA A 72 -23.23 -1.95 -6.28
CA ALA A 72 -21.86 -1.56 -6.56
C ALA A 72 -21.20 -2.50 -7.57
N VAL A 73 -21.32 -3.83 -7.42
CA VAL A 73 -20.58 -4.80 -8.23
C VAL A 73 -21.34 -5.33 -9.45
N THR A 74 -22.66 -5.08 -9.56
CA THR A 74 -23.44 -5.44 -10.75
C THR A 74 -22.84 -4.76 -11.98
N ASP A 75 -22.63 -5.52 -13.05
CA ASP A 75 -22.01 -5.10 -14.32
C ASP A 75 -20.58 -4.56 -14.21
N ALA A 76 -19.91 -4.70 -13.07
CA ALA A 76 -18.51 -4.35 -12.94
C ALA A 76 -17.62 -5.27 -13.78
N ASN A 77 -16.65 -4.66 -14.49
CA ASN A 77 -15.62 -5.40 -15.23
C ASN A 77 -14.33 -5.51 -14.40
N LEU A 78 -14.06 -4.51 -13.57
CA LEU A 78 -12.96 -4.48 -12.62
C LEU A 78 -13.47 -4.03 -11.26
N VAL A 79 -13.15 -4.81 -10.22
CA VAL A 79 -13.45 -4.49 -8.83
C VAL A 79 -12.13 -4.40 -8.05
N ILE A 80 -11.93 -3.31 -7.32
CA ILE A 80 -10.72 -3.09 -6.52
C ILE A 80 -11.08 -2.99 -5.05
N LEU A 81 -10.49 -3.88 -4.23
CA LEU A 81 -10.67 -3.89 -2.78
C LEU A 81 -9.74 -2.83 -2.15
N CYS A 82 -10.30 -1.70 -1.75
CA CYS A 82 -9.59 -0.58 -1.14
C CYS A 82 -9.92 -0.44 0.36
N THR A 83 -10.26 -1.54 1.01
CA THR A 83 -10.60 -1.63 2.44
C THR A 83 -9.43 -2.18 3.25
N PRO A 84 -9.45 -2.08 4.60
CA PRO A 84 -8.51 -2.79 5.44
C PRO A 84 -8.47 -4.28 5.13
N VAL A 85 -7.28 -4.86 5.13
CA VAL A 85 -7.03 -6.24 4.69
C VAL A 85 -7.84 -7.28 5.47
N GLY A 86 -8.06 -7.06 6.76
CA GLY A 86 -8.88 -7.92 7.61
C GLY A 86 -10.35 -8.03 7.20
N ARG A 87 -10.85 -7.11 6.36
CA ARG A 87 -12.24 -7.11 5.87
C ARG A 87 -12.42 -7.74 4.49
N MET A 88 -11.33 -7.96 3.74
CA MET A 88 -11.41 -8.33 2.32
C MET A 88 -12.11 -9.66 2.10
N GLY A 89 -11.82 -10.68 2.91
CA GLY A 89 -12.46 -12.00 2.79
C GLY A 89 -13.98 -11.95 2.96
N GLU A 90 -14.47 -11.21 3.96
CA GLU A 90 -15.92 -11.02 4.20
C GLU A 90 -16.59 -10.32 3.01
N LEU A 91 -15.98 -9.22 2.55
CA LEU A 91 -16.52 -8.44 1.42
C LEU A 91 -16.54 -9.25 0.13
N VAL A 92 -15.51 -10.05 -0.12
CA VAL A 92 -15.46 -10.97 -1.27
C VAL A 92 -16.56 -12.00 -1.20
N ALA A 93 -16.81 -12.63 -0.05
CA ALA A 93 -17.88 -13.58 0.12
C ALA A 93 -19.26 -12.94 -0.14
N ALA A 94 -19.46 -11.70 0.31
CA ALA A 94 -20.70 -10.96 0.10
C ALA A 94 -20.90 -10.54 -1.36
N MET A 95 -19.87 -10.11 -2.08
CA MET A 95 -20.00 -9.65 -3.46
C MET A 95 -20.03 -10.77 -4.50
N LYS A 96 -19.43 -11.94 -4.21
CA LYS A 96 -19.27 -13.05 -5.17
C LYS A 96 -20.57 -13.43 -5.90
N PRO A 97 -21.74 -13.58 -5.22
CA PRO A 97 -22.99 -13.97 -5.90
C PRO A 97 -23.49 -12.96 -6.94
N HIS A 98 -22.98 -11.72 -6.88
CA HIS A 98 -23.45 -10.58 -7.68
C HIS A 98 -22.44 -10.12 -8.73
N LEU A 99 -21.22 -10.72 -8.73
CA LEU A 99 -20.21 -10.42 -9.72
C LEU A 99 -20.58 -10.98 -11.09
N SER A 100 -20.32 -10.21 -12.14
CA SER A 100 -20.39 -10.69 -13.52
C SER A 100 -19.36 -11.80 -13.75
N ALA A 101 -19.69 -12.79 -14.57
CA ALA A 101 -18.83 -13.96 -14.83
C ALA A 101 -17.43 -13.59 -15.37
N GLY A 102 -17.29 -12.43 -16.03
CA GLY A 102 -16.04 -11.90 -16.56
C GLY A 102 -15.34 -10.90 -15.66
N ALA A 103 -15.87 -10.56 -14.51
CA ALA A 103 -15.32 -9.55 -13.63
C ALA A 103 -13.92 -9.95 -13.12
N ILE A 104 -12.98 -9.01 -13.19
CA ILE A 104 -11.66 -9.13 -12.61
C ILE A 104 -11.67 -8.46 -11.24
N VAL A 105 -11.03 -9.09 -10.26
CA VAL A 105 -10.91 -8.52 -8.91
C VAL A 105 -9.43 -8.38 -8.55
N THR A 106 -9.08 -7.24 -7.94
CA THR A 106 -7.76 -6.99 -7.36
C THR A 106 -7.90 -6.24 -6.05
N ASP A 107 -6.80 -6.00 -5.35
CA ASP A 107 -6.77 -5.25 -4.10
C ASP A 107 -5.63 -4.23 -4.07
N VAL A 108 -5.56 -3.46 -2.98
CA VAL A 108 -4.47 -2.52 -2.69
C VAL A 108 -3.83 -2.78 -1.32
N GLY A 109 -4.07 -3.95 -0.77
CA GLY A 109 -3.66 -4.29 0.60
C GLY A 109 -2.14 -4.31 0.79
N SER A 110 -1.69 -3.90 1.97
CA SER A 110 -0.26 -3.84 2.32
C SER A 110 0.36 -5.19 2.66
N VAL A 111 -0.42 -6.26 2.72
CA VAL A 111 0.03 -7.66 2.91
C VAL A 111 -0.63 -8.52 1.85
N LYS A 112 0.12 -9.50 1.31
CA LYS A 112 -0.39 -10.30 0.18
C LYS A 112 -0.71 -11.74 0.56
N ALA A 113 0.13 -12.42 1.32
CA ALA A 113 -0.09 -13.83 1.63
C ALA A 113 -1.43 -14.08 2.32
N SER A 114 -1.79 -13.28 3.32
CA SER A 114 -3.07 -13.41 4.03
C SER A 114 -4.27 -13.02 3.16
N VAL A 115 -4.14 -12.00 2.31
CA VAL A 115 -5.19 -11.60 1.37
C VAL A 115 -5.41 -12.68 0.32
N MET A 116 -4.33 -13.20 -0.29
CA MET A 116 -4.40 -14.29 -1.27
C MET A 116 -5.09 -15.53 -0.68
N ALA A 117 -4.68 -15.94 0.54
CA ALA A 117 -5.30 -17.09 1.22
C ALA A 117 -6.79 -16.91 1.49
N ALA A 118 -7.25 -15.68 1.75
CA ALA A 118 -8.67 -15.41 2.01
C ALA A 118 -9.52 -15.26 0.73
N VAL A 119 -8.94 -14.77 -0.36
CA VAL A 119 -9.69 -14.33 -1.54
C VAL A 119 -9.59 -15.32 -2.72
N GLU A 120 -8.40 -15.83 -3.02
CA GLU A 120 -8.17 -16.69 -4.19
C GLU A 120 -9.02 -17.97 -4.21
N PRO A 121 -9.24 -18.67 -3.08
CA PRO A 121 -10.15 -19.84 -3.07
C PRO A 121 -11.61 -19.51 -3.40
N VAL A 122 -11.98 -18.23 -3.27
CA VAL A 122 -13.35 -17.76 -3.47
C VAL A 122 -13.54 -17.23 -4.89
N LEU A 123 -12.54 -16.58 -5.47
CA LEU A 123 -12.62 -15.85 -6.75
C LEU A 123 -11.56 -16.35 -7.74
N ALA A 124 -11.99 -16.99 -8.82
CA ALA A 124 -11.09 -17.53 -9.85
C ALA A 124 -10.34 -16.44 -10.64
N ARG A 125 -10.88 -15.21 -10.75
CA ARG A 125 -10.25 -14.08 -11.46
C ARG A 125 -9.81 -13.01 -10.49
N PHE A 126 -9.07 -13.40 -9.46
CA PHE A 126 -8.41 -12.53 -8.52
C PHE A 126 -6.90 -12.53 -8.75
N VAL A 127 -6.31 -11.35 -8.77
CA VAL A 127 -4.85 -11.16 -8.75
C VAL A 127 -4.54 -10.08 -7.73
N GLY A 128 -3.76 -10.40 -6.72
CA GLY A 128 -3.39 -9.45 -5.67
C GLY A 128 -2.51 -8.33 -6.23
N SER A 129 -2.70 -7.13 -5.72
CA SER A 129 -1.80 -6.01 -6.00
C SER A 129 -1.58 -5.12 -4.78
N HIS A 130 -0.48 -4.38 -4.78
CA HIS A 130 -0.14 -3.40 -3.75
C HIS A 130 0.63 -2.24 -4.35
N PRO A 131 0.00 -1.08 -4.60
CA PRO A 131 0.70 0.13 -4.96
C PRO A 131 1.44 0.67 -3.73
N LEU A 132 2.78 0.74 -3.80
CA LEU A 132 3.64 1.22 -2.72
C LEU A 132 3.65 2.76 -2.69
N CYS A 133 2.51 3.31 -2.37
CA CYS A 133 2.28 4.75 -2.23
C CYS A 133 1.21 5.00 -1.17
N GLY A 134 1.13 6.23 -0.70
CA GLY A 134 0.17 6.62 0.32
C GLY A 134 0.65 7.80 1.15
N SER A 135 -0.08 8.12 2.18
CA SER A 135 0.31 9.09 3.21
C SER A 135 -0.35 8.71 4.54
N GLU A 136 0.05 9.38 5.61
CA GLU A 136 -0.59 9.30 6.93
C GLU A 136 -1.99 9.90 6.97
N LYS A 137 -2.39 10.62 5.89
CA LYS A 137 -3.73 11.23 5.77
C LYS A 137 -4.76 10.19 5.35
N ALA A 138 -5.97 10.32 5.87
CA ALA A 138 -7.09 9.44 5.56
C ALA A 138 -8.24 10.16 4.86
N GLY A 139 -9.07 9.40 4.15
CA GLY A 139 -10.28 9.91 3.51
C GLY A 139 -10.10 10.40 2.07
N VAL A 140 -11.23 10.52 1.36
CA VAL A 140 -11.29 10.91 -0.05
C VAL A 140 -10.86 12.36 -0.28
N ALA A 141 -10.98 13.22 0.72
CA ALA A 141 -10.55 14.63 0.64
C ALA A 141 -9.03 14.81 0.40
N HIS A 142 -8.24 13.76 0.65
CA HIS A 142 -6.80 13.74 0.39
C HIS A 142 -6.41 12.94 -0.85
N ALA A 143 -7.40 12.43 -1.60
CA ALA A 143 -7.15 11.68 -2.82
C ALA A 143 -6.54 12.57 -3.91
N ARG A 144 -5.62 11.97 -4.72
CA ARG A 144 -4.93 12.65 -5.81
C ARG A 144 -4.82 11.73 -7.01
N GLY A 145 -5.06 12.26 -8.21
CA GLY A 145 -4.97 11.48 -9.45
C GLY A 145 -3.55 11.14 -9.91
N ASP A 146 -2.55 11.82 -9.34
CA ASP A 146 -1.12 11.61 -9.59
C ASP A 146 -0.41 10.75 -8.53
N LEU A 147 -1.17 10.17 -7.58
CA LEU A 147 -0.59 9.42 -6.46
C LEU A 147 0.25 8.22 -6.89
N PHE A 148 -0.06 7.67 -8.05
CA PHE A 148 0.57 6.45 -8.58
C PHE A 148 1.73 6.72 -9.54
N ASP A 149 2.01 7.98 -9.89
CA ASP A 149 3.03 8.37 -10.86
C ASP A 149 4.43 7.99 -10.35
N GLY A 150 5.09 7.09 -11.08
CA GLY A 150 6.39 6.55 -10.73
C GLY A 150 6.39 5.58 -9.53
N ALA A 151 5.26 5.39 -8.85
CA ALA A 151 5.18 4.46 -7.72
C ALA A 151 5.33 3.01 -8.19
N VAL A 152 5.98 2.19 -7.38
CA VAL A 152 6.01 0.74 -7.61
C VAL A 152 4.66 0.15 -7.24
N CYS A 153 4.09 -0.68 -8.12
CA CYS A 153 2.97 -1.53 -7.79
C CYS A 153 3.39 -3.00 -7.87
N ALA A 154 3.40 -3.69 -6.74
CA ALA A 154 3.59 -5.12 -6.72
C ALA A 154 2.29 -5.80 -7.21
N VAL A 155 2.43 -6.73 -8.15
CA VAL A 155 1.36 -7.63 -8.60
C VAL A 155 1.78 -9.05 -8.22
N THR A 156 0.89 -9.80 -7.57
CA THR A 156 1.21 -11.10 -6.98
C THR A 156 0.40 -12.23 -7.64
N PRO A 157 0.74 -12.63 -8.87
CA PRO A 157 0.12 -13.78 -9.50
C PRO A 157 0.53 -15.09 -8.80
N THR A 158 -0.33 -16.10 -8.91
CA THR A 158 -0.06 -17.48 -8.51
C THR A 158 -0.09 -18.40 -9.73
N GLU A 159 0.21 -19.67 -9.53
CA GLU A 159 0.06 -20.68 -10.61
C GLU A 159 -1.39 -20.83 -11.09
N ALA A 160 -2.37 -20.51 -10.24
CA ALA A 160 -3.78 -20.53 -10.57
C ALA A 160 -4.25 -19.27 -11.30
N SER A 161 -3.43 -18.21 -11.34
CA SER A 161 -3.81 -16.95 -11.97
C SER A 161 -3.86 -17.07 -13.49
N ASP A 162 -5.00 -16.69 -14.08
CA ASP A 162 -5.14 -16.57 -15.53
C ASP A 162 -4.24 -15.46 -16.09
N ALA A 163 -3.42 -15.80 -17.09
CA ALA A 163 -2.45 -14.88 -17.67
C ALA A 163 -3.10 -13.60 -18.24
N ALA A 164 -4.30 -13.68 -18.81
CA ALA A 164 -5.01 -12.52 -19.33
C ALA A 164 -5.49 -11.59 -18.19
N THR A 165 -5.84 -12.16 -17.04
CA THR A 165 -6.19 -11.41 -15.84
C THR A 165 -4.96 -10.68 -15.27
N VAL A 166 -3.81 -11.35 -15.19
CA VAL A 166 -2.54 -10.75 -14.76
C VAL A 166 -2.13 -9.60 -15.68
N ASP A 167 -2.20 -9.81 -17.00
CA ASP A 167 -1.90 -8.77 -18.00
C ASP A 167 -2.83 -7.57 -17.86
N SER A 168 -4.13 -7.80 -17.66
CA SER A 168 -5.12 -6.74 -17.49
C SER A 168 -4.85 -5.88 -16.25
N ILE A 169 -4.52 -6.51 -15.11
CA ILE A 169 -4.16 -5.80 -13.88
C ILE A 169 -2.84 -5.05 -14.03
N SER A 170 -1.84 -5.66 -14.66
CA SER A 170 -0.55 -5.01 -14.91
C SER A 170 -0.71 -3.77 -15.81
N LYS A 171 -1.49 -3.87 -16.88
CA LYS A 171 -1.82 -2.74 -17.76
C LYS A 171 -2.62 -1.65 -17.05
N PHE A 172 -3.56 -2.05 -16.18
CA PHE A 172 -4.32 -1.10 -15.37
C PHE A 172 -3.39 -0.24 -14.51
N TRP A 173 -2.51 -0.85 -13.71
CA TRP A 173 -1.58 -0.11 -12.87
C TRP A 173 -0.58 0.73 -13.65
N THR A 174 -0.09 0.20 -14.78
CA THR A 174 0.77 0.97 -15.69
C THR A 174 0.05 2.18 -16.26
N ALA A 175 -1.22 2.04 -16.65
CA ALA A 175 -2.04 3.14 -17.12
C ALA A 175 -2.31 4.19 -16.04
N LEU A 176 -2.31 3.81 -14.77
CA LEU A 176 -2.35 4.74 -13.63
C LEU A 176 -0.99 5.38 -13.30
N GLY A 177 0.08 5.10 -14.06
CA GLY A 177 1.41 5.70 -13.90
C GLY A 177 2.37 4.88 -13.03
N SER A 178 1.98 3.70 -12.56
CA SER A 178 2.83 2.85 -11.73
C SER A 178 3.83 2.05 -12.55
N ARG A 179 4.98 1.78 -11.95
CA ARG A 179 5.93 0.76 -12.40
C ARG A 179 5.54 -0.58 -11.79
N VAL A 180 5.04 -1.49 -12.59
CA VAL A 180 4.59 -2.81 -12.14
C VAL A 180 5.77 -3.76 -11.94
N VAL A 181 5.76 -4.50 -10.82
CA VAL A 181 6.72 -5.56 -10.50
C VAL A 181 5.94 -6.81 -10.09
N ASN A 182 6.19 -7.93 -10.76
CA ASN A 182 5.60 -9.20 -10.41
C ASN A 182 6.46 -9.90 -9.33
N LEU A 183 5.80 -10.32 -8.24
CA LEU A 183 6.41 -10.99 -7.09
C LEU A 183 5.51 -12.13 -6.64
N THR A 184 6.06 -13.12 -5.96
CA THR A 184 5.21 -14.01 -5.16
C THR A 184 4.66 -13.25 -3.95
N ALA A 185 3.53 -13.68 -3.40
CA ALA A 185 2.96 -13.09 -2.18
C ALA A 185 3.95 -13.18 -1.00
N ALA A 186 4.71 -14.28 -0.92
CA ALA A 186 5.72 -14.48 0.12
C ALA A 186 6.90 -13.52 -0.03
N ASP A 187 7.45 -13.35 -1.24
CA ASP A 187 8.54 -12.39 -1.49
C ASP A 187 8.09 -10.96 -1.23
N HIS A 188 6.87 -10.61 -1.68
CA HIS A 188 6.26 -9.32 -1.37
C HIS A 188 6.25 -9.06 0.13
N ASP A 189 5.68 -9.99 0.93
CA ASP A 189 5.51 -9.82 2.36
C ASP A 189 6.86 -9.77 3.10
N ALA A 190 7.86 -10.54 2.64
CA ALA A 190 9.22 -10.46 3.17
C ALA A 190 9.89 -9.10 2.88
N ILE A 191 9.72 -8.56 1.67
CA ILE A 191 10.26 -7.26 1.29
C ILE A 191 9.61 -6.14 2.10
N VAL A 192 8.27 -6.08 2.14
CA VAL A 192 7.57 -4.98 2.83
C VAL A 192 7.69 -5.07 4.35
N ALA A 193 7.93 -6.28 4.92
CA ALA A 193 8.24 -6.42 6.33
C ALA A 193 9.46 -5.58 6.72
N ARG A 194 10.51 -5.58 5.90
CA ARG A 194 11.77 -4.85 6.15
C ARG A 194 11.69 -3.39 5.72
N THR A 195 11.06 -3.10 4.58
CA THR A 195 11.12 -1.77 3.94
C THR A 195 10.00 -0.82 4.36
N SER A 196 8.91 -1.36 4.90
CA SER A 196 7.71 -0.58 5.29
C SER A 196 7.26 -0.88 6.71
N HIS A 197 7.05 -2.16 7.05
CA HIS A 197 6.45 -2.51 8.34
C HIS A 197 7.42 -2.30 9.50
N LEU A 198 8.68 -2.73 9.38
CA LEU A 198 9.72 -2.53 10.40
C LEU A 198 9.94 -1.04 10.73
N PRO A 199 10.08 -0.11 9.75
CA PRO A 199 10.15 1.32 10.04
C PRO A 199 8.97 1.85 10.85
N HIS A 200 7.75 1.39 10.55
CA HIS A 200 6.56 1.83 11.28
C HIS A 200 6.53 1.29 12.71
N VAL A 201 6.82 0.00 12.88
CA VAL A 201 6.92 -0.64 14.19
C VAL A 201 7.99 0.04 15.04
N LEU A 202 9.15 0.35 14.45
CA LEU A 202 10.24 1.06 15.13
C LEU A 202 9.82 2.47 15.57
N ALA A 203 9.17 3.23 14.69
CA ALA A 203 8.65 4.56 15.02
C ALA A 203 7.67 4.50 16.21
N SER A 204 6.74 3.53 16.19
CA SER A 204 5.78 3.32 17.28
C SER A 204 6.46 2.89 18.59
N ALA A 205 7.43 1.97 18.52
CA ALA A 205 8.19 1.54 19.67
C ALA A 205 9.00 2.68 20.30
N LEU A 206 9.61 3.54 19.46
CA LEU A 206 10.35 4.72 19.92
C LEU A 206 9.44 5.72 20.64
N VAL A 207 8.25 5.99 20.10
CA VAL A 207 7.24 6.84 20.76
C VAL A 207 6.83 6.24 22.10
N ASN A 208 6.53 4.93 22.14
CA ASN A 208 6.16 4.26 23.39
C ASN A 208 7.27 4.30 24.43
N ALA A 209 8.53 4.14 24.02
CA ALA A 209 9.66 4.14 24.93
C ALA A 209 9.96 5.53 25.52
N VAL A 210 9.74 6.60 24.76
CA VAL A 210 10.13 7.96 25.15
C VAL A 210 8.94 8.77 25.67
N VAL A 211 7.79 8.75 24.96
CA VAL A 211 6.67 9.66 25.23
C VAL A 211 5.66 9.04 26.20
N ALA A 212 5.43 7.72 26.16
CA ALA A 212 4.43 7.07 27.00
C ALA A 212 4.81 7.03 28.50
N SER A 213 6.10 7.19 28.81
CA SER A 213 6.61 7.24 30.20
C SER A 213 7.67 8.36 30.33
N PRO A 214 7.29 9.63 30.10
CA PRO A 214 8.25 10.72 30.03
C PRO A 214 8.85 11.01 31.42
N ARG A 215 10.14 11.32 31.43
CA ARG A 215 10.78 11.92 32.59
C ARG A 215 10.38 13.40 32.69
N VAL A 216 10.45 13.98 33.87
CA VAL A 216 10.08 15.39 34.08
C VAL A 216 10.90 16.29 33.16
N GLY A 217 10.20 17.10 32.35
CA GLY A 217 10.82 18.06 31.41
C GLY A 217 11.32 17.42 30.10
N GLU A 218 11.23 16.13 29.89
CA GLU A 218 11.76 15.45 28.70
C GLU A 218 11.07 15.88 27.40
N SER A 219 9.78 16.19 27.47
CA SER A 219 9.00 16.67 26.30
C SER A 219 9.57 17.95 25.66
N ASP A 220 10.19 18.82 26.46
CA ASP A 220 10.75 20.09 25.98
C ASP A 220 12.02 19.90 25.13
N PHE A 221 12.62 18.70 25.17
CA PHE A 221 13.82 18.32 24.41
C PHE A 221 13.51 17.51 23.15
N LEU A 222 12.24 17.24 22.84
CA LEU A 222 11.83 16.49 21.64
C LEU A 222 11.93 17.40 20.40
N GLY A 223 13.08 17.36 19.74
CA GLY A 223 13.39 18.18 18.56
C GLY A 223 12.89 17.60 17.23
N SER A 224 13.34 18.20 16.12
CA SER A 224 12.97 17.82 14.76
C SER A 224 13.38 16.37 14.43
N GLY A 225 14.55 15.92 14.88
CA GLY A 225 15.01 14.54 14.65
C GLY A 225 14.04 13.50 15.21
N PHE A 226 13.52 13.70 16.44
CA PHE A 226 12.51 12.82 17.01
C PHE A 226 11.21 12.86 16.20
N ARG A 227 10.72 14.05 15.87
CA ARG A 227 9.49 14.24 15.07
C ARG A 227 9.59 13.55 13.72
N ASP A 228 10.69 13.69 13.01
CA ASP A 228 10.87 13.15 11.66
C ASP A 228 10.99 11.62 11.70
N THR A 229 11.73 11.07 12.68
CA THR A 229 11.88 9.62 12.88
C THR A 229 10.58 8.95 13.30
N THR A 230 9.72 9.65 14.07
CA THR A 230 8.49 9.07 14.63
C THR A 230 7.22 9.40 13.83
N ARG A 231 7.31 10.12 12.72
CA ARG A 231 6.15 10.53 11.91
C ARG A 231 5.24 9.37 11.52
N LEU A 232 5.81 8.21 11.23
CA LEU A 232 5.06 7.01 10.86
C LEU A 232 4.15 6.49 11.98
N ALA A 233 4.47 6.73 13.24
CA ALA A 233 3.68 6.29 14.39
C ALA A 233 2.27 6.92 14.46
N SER A 234 1.98 7.94 13.63
CA SER A 234 0.65 8.55 13.53
C SER A 234 -0.34 7.75 12.66
N GLY A 235 0.05 6.60 12.10
CA GLY A 235 -0.83 5.75 11.31
C GLY A 235 -1.99 5.15 12.12
N ASP A 236 -3.09 4.81 11.45
CA ASP A 236 -4.27 4.22 12.08
C ASP A 236 -3.95 2.88 12.78
N ALA A 237 -4.23 2.80 14.07
CA ALA A 237 -3.88 1.63 14.88
C ALA A 237 -4.62 0.35 14.46
N GLY A 238 -5.87 0.47 13.98
CA GLY A 238 -6.65 -0.68 13.49
C GLY A 238 -6.07 -1.24 12.20
N MET A 239 -5.71 -0.37 11.27
CA MET A 239 -5.04 -0.75 10.02
C MET A 239 -3.69 -1.42 10.31
N TRP A 240 -2.88 -0.88 11.19
CA TRP A 240 -1.56 -1.43 11.51
C TRP A 240 -1.63 -2.74 12.30
N ARG A 241 -2.66 -2.91 13.15
CA ARG A 241 -2.94 -4.22 13.76
C ARG A 241 -3.20 -5.27 12.68
N ASP A 242 -4.05 -4.96 11.69
CA ASP A 242 -4.41 -5.91 10.64
C ASP A 242 -3.20 -6.23 9.74
N ILE A 243 -2.36 -5.24 9.42
CA ILE A 243 -1.09 -5.44 8.71
C ILE A 243 -0.15 -6.32 9.51
N ALA A 244 0.07 -6.01 10.79
CA ALA A 244 0.97 -6.76 11.65
C ALA A 244 0.52 -8.21 11.84
N MET A 245 -0.76 -8.46 12.02
CA MET A 245 -1.32 -9.80 12.08
C MET A 245 -1.20 -10.56 10.76
N GLY A 246 -1.42 -9.86 9.63
CA GLY A 246 -1.35 -10.46 8.29
C GLY A 246 0.07 -10.81 7.84
N ASN A 247 1.12 -10.20 8.45
CA ASN A 247 2.53 -10.43 8.10
C ASN A 247 3.41 -10.67 9.36
N ALA A 248 2.84 -11.30 10.39
CA ALA A 248 3.47 -11.41 11.70
C ALA A 248 4.84 -12.10 11.68
N ALA A 249 4.97 -13.20 10.95
CA ALA A 249 6.22 -13.98 10.91
C ALA A 249 7.38 -13.19 10.26
N ALA A 250 7.13 -12.53 9.13
CA ALA A 250 8.16 -11.75 8.45
C ALA A 250 8.54 -10.48 9.24
N ILE A 251 7.57 -9.84 9.90
CA ILE A 251 7.84 -8.70 10.80
C ILE A 251 8.67 -9.15 12.00
N ALA A 252 8.35 -10.30 12.61
CA ALA A 252 9.13 -10.85 13.73
C ALA A 252 10.58 -11.12 13.31
N ALA A 253 10.81 -11.75 12.17
CA ALA A 253 12.16 -11.97 11.65
C ALA A 253 12.92 -10.65 11.38
N ALA A 254 12.26 -9.64 10.81
CA ALA A 254 12.88 -8.33 10.60
C ALA A 254 13.21 -7.62 11.93
N LEU A 255 12.42 -7.83 12.98
CA LEU A 255 12.70 -7.33 14.32
C LEU A 255 13.89 -8.04 14.96
N GLU A 256 14.07 -9.36 14.75
CA GLU A 256 15.25 -10.11 15.21
C GLU A 256 16.54 -9.56 14.58
N ASP A 257 16.54 -9.29 13.24
CA ASP A 257 17.66 -8.64 12.57
C ASP A 257 18.00 -7.28 13.20
N LEU A 258 16.98 -6.45 13.45
CA LEU A 258 17.18 -5.14 14.08
C LEU A 258 17.67 -5.26 15.54
N GLN A 259 17.17 -6.22 16.29
CA GLN A 259 17.64 -6.48 17.66
C GLN A 259 19.11 -6.88 17.69
N ALA A 260 19.58 -7.65 16.71
CA ALA A 260 20.99 -8.00 16.58
C ALA A 260 21.86 -6.75 16.38
N GLU A 261 21.44 -5.82 15.50
CA GLU A 261 22.16 -4.55 15.29
C GLU A 261 22.15 -3.65 16.53
N ILE A 262 21.02 -3.55 17.24
CA ILE A 262 20.94 -2.84 18.51
C ILE A 262 21.85 -3.52 19.57
N GLY A 263 21.95 -4.84 19.54
CA GLY A 263 22.84 -5.62 20.39
C GLY A 263 24.33 -5.27 20.17
N ARG A 264 24.75 -5.18 18.90
CA ARG A 264 26.12 -4.74 18.51
C ARG A 264 26.44 -3.36 19.11
N LEU A 265 25.53 -2.39 18.92
CA LEU A 265 25.69 -1.04 19.48
C LEU A 265 25.78 -1.06 21.02
N LYS A 266 24.90 -1.80 21.70
CA LYS A 266 24.92 -1.90 23.17
C LYS A 266 26.22 -2.49 23.71
N THR A 267 26.78 -3.51 23.03
CA THR A 267 28.08 -4.11 23.41
C THR A 267 29.18 -3.07 23.28
N ALA A 268 29.30 -2.39 22.15
CA ALA A 268 30.32 -1.37 21.93
C ALA A 268 30.23 -0.20 22.96
N LEU A 269 28.99 0.19 23.34
CA LEU A 269 28.77 1.19 24.39
C LEU A 269 29.20 0.69 25.77
N SER A 270 28.91 -0.57 26.13
CA SER A 270 29.28 -1.14 27.44
C SER A 270 30.79 -1.31 27.59
N GLU A 271 31.45 -1.68 26.51
CA GLU A 271 32.91 -1.84 26.44
C GLU A 271 33.65 -0.51 26.23
N LYS A 272 32.92 0.57 25.98
CA LYS A 272 33.48 1.89 25.61
C LYS A 272 34.42 1.83 24.40
N ASP A 273 34.14 0.94 23.46
CA ASP A 273 34.93 0.74 22.25
C ASP A 273 34.57 1.84 21.22
N ALA A 274 35.38 2.90 21.22
CA ALA A 274 35.19 4.05 20.32
C ALA A 274 35.33 3.65 18.84
N ALA A 275 36.22 2.70 18.52
CA ALA A 275 36.44 2.28 17.14
C ALA A 275 35.24 1.47 16.61
N ALA A 276 34.68 0.56 17.43
CA ALA A 276 33.46 -0.18 17.08
C ALA A 276 32.25 0.77 16.93
N LEU A 277 32.13 1.80 17.78
CA LEU A 277 31.07 2.81 17.66
C LEU A 277 31.20 3.63 16.37
N GLU A 278 32.40 4.14 16.07
CA GLU A 278 32.65 4.87 14.81
C GLU A 278 32.33 4.02 13.59
N LYS A 279 32.78 2.77 13.57
CA LYS A 279 32.49 1.82 12.52
C LYS A 279 30.97 1.58 12.33
N PHE A 280 30.24 1.39 13.41
CA PHE A 280 28.78 1.17 13.36
C PHE A 280 28.05 2.33 12.66
N PHE A 281 28.39 3.58 13.03
CA PHE A 281 27.77 4.76 12.41
C PHE A 281 28.23 4.98 10.97
N ALA A 282 29.50 4.72 10.67
CA ALA A 282 30.04 4.84 9.31
C ALA A 282 29.42 3.83 8.35
N GLU A 283 29.18 2.57 8.78
CA GLU A 283 28.47 1.55 8.00
C GLU A 283 27.04 2.00 7.64
N GLY A 284 26.31 2.55 8.61
CA GLY A 284 24.95 3.07 8.39
C GLY A 284 24.93 4.27 7.44
N GLN A 285 25.88 5.20 7.60
CA GLN A 285 26.02 6.37 6.73
C GLN A 285 26.29 5.94 5.29
N SER A 286 27.30 5.10 5.07
CA SER A 286 27.67 4.63 3.73
C SER A 286 26.52 3.90 3.04
N ALA A 287 25.87 2.97 3.74
CA ALA A 287 24.74 2.22 3.18
C ALA A 287 23.58 3.15 2.78
N ARG A 288 23.31 4.19 3.57
CA ARG A 288 22.27 5.18 3.24
C ARG A 288 22.65 6.02 2.02
N ASP A 289 23.88 6.48 1.94
CA ASP A 289 24.36 7.33 0.85
C ASP A 289 24.36 6.53 -0.48
N ASP A 290 24.80 5.28 -0.47
CA ASP A 290 24.75 4.37 -1.63
C ASP A 290 23.31 4.13 -2.10
N TRP A 291 22.37 3.94 -1.15
CA TRP A 291 20.96 3.77 -1.48
C TRP A 291 20.34 5.01 -2.11
N LEU A 292 20.70 6.22 -1.63
CA LEU A 292 20.20 7.48 -2.19
C LEU A 292 20.77 7.71 -3.60
N ALA A 293 22.09 7.51 -3.80
CA ALA A 293 22.75 7.65 -5.09
C ALA A 293 22.11 6.74 -6.16
N GLY A 294 21.78 5.50 -5.82
CA GLY A 294 21.10 4.57 -6.74
C GLY A 294 19.64 4.94 -7.06
N ARG A 295 19.08 5.99 -6.46
CA ARG A 295 17.72 6.50 -6.74
C ARG A 295 17.68 7.76 -7.59
N GLU A 296 18.77 8.50 -7.67
CA GLU A 296 18.86 9.68 -8.55
C GLU A 296 18.85 9.29 -10.04
N ASP A 297 19.11 8.03 -10.35
CA ASP A 297 19.10 7.47 -11.71
C ASP A 297 17.74 6.81 -12.09
N LEU A 298 16.71 6.86 -11.23
CA LEU A 298 15.38 6.30 -11.44
C LEU A 298 14.29 7.37 -11.58
#